data_321b5c9d7831d3e5fb56434dd10dcb9d
#
_entry.id   321b5c9d7831d3e5fb56434dd10dcb9d
#
_cell.length_a   1.000
_cell.length_b   1.000
_cell.length_c   1.000
_cell.angle_alpha   90.00
_cell.angle_beta   90.00
_cell.angle_gamma   90.00
#
_symmetry.space_group_name_H-M   'P 1'
#
loop_
_entity.id
_entity.type
_entity.pdbx_description
1 polymer ?
#
loop_
_entity_poly.entity_id
_entity_poly.type
_entity_poly.pdbx_seq_one_letter_code
_entity_poly.pdbx_strand_id
1 'polypeptide(L)'
;FIVAGAPTTAVTSLAATRDVYLVELDDEHIEKLEAASPYYTKYVIPKDAYGLEKDATTVAVSAVVIAQDDVDENDIYNFVAGIYDSIDTLGHDKKNELDLDFAASVTAVPYHAGAAKYFAEKGLTVPTK
;
A
#
# COMPACT_ATOMS: atom_id res chain seq x y z
N PHE A 1 -15.31 9.20 -9.27
CA PHE A 1 -14.04 8.82 -8.66
C PHE A 1 -13.63 7.43 -9.11
N ILE A 2 -12.35 7.10 -8.97
CA ILE A 2 -11.79 5.79 -9.32
C ILE A 2 -11.09 5.22 -8.08
N VAL A 3 -11.32 3.93 -7.83
CA VAL A 3 -10.57 3.14 -6.84
C VAL A 3 -9.74 2.11 -7.59
N ALA A 4 -8.44 2.36 -7.69
CA ALA A 4 -7.51 1.49 -8.39
C ALA A 4 -6.07 1.80 -7.98
N GLY A 5 -5.13 0.91 -8.29
CA GLY A 5 -3.71 1.24 -8.18
C GLY A 5 -3.32 2.31 -9.21
N ALA A 6 -2.46 3.24 -8.83
CA ALA A 6 -1.88 4.20 -9.75
C ALA A 6 -0.50 3.69 -10.25
N PRO A 7 -0.18 3.79 -11.58
CA PRO A 7 -1.06 4.20 -12.67
C PRO A 7 -2.12 3.15 -13.03
N THR A 8 -3.31 3.59 -13.46
CA THR A 8 -4.37 2.72 -13.97
C THR A 8 -4.65 3.00 -15.44
N THR A 9 -4.93 1.94 -16.20
CA THR A 9 -5.21 2.03 -17.64
C THR A 9 -6.39 2.95 -17.94
N ALA A 10 -7.40 3.03 -17.06
CA ALA A 10 -8.53 3.91 -17.23
C ALA A 10 -8.13 5.40 -17.32
N VAL A 11 -7.20 5.83 -16.48
CA VAL A 11 -6.70 7.21 -16.49
C VAL A 11 -5.68 7.42 -17.62
N THR A 12 -4.75 6.49 -17.82
CA THR A 12 -3.73 6.62 -18.88
C THR A 12 -4.34 6.65 -20.27
N SER A 13 -5.36 5.83 -20.53
CA SER A 13 -6.07 5.83 -21.84
C SER A 13 -6.83 7.14 -22.06
N LEU A 14 -7.41 7.72 -21.01
CA LEU A 14 -8.09 9.01 -21.11
C LEU A 14 -7.08 10.14 -21.33
N ALA A 15 -5.97 10.15 -20.58
CA ALA A 15 -4.91 11.14 -20.70
C ALA A 15 -4.23 11.13 -22.08
N ALA A 16 -4.19 9.98 -22.76
CA ALA A 16 -3.65 9.88 -24.13
C ALA A 16 -4.48 10.63 -25.17
N THR A 17 -5.73 10.96 -24.88
CA THR A 17 -6.67 11.57 -25.85
C THR A 17 -7.24 12.90 -25.39
N ARG A 18 -7.12 13.26 -24.12
CA ARG A 18 -7.71 14.46 -23.51
C ARG A 18 -6.84 14.96 -22.39
N ASP A 19 -6.92 16.26 -22.11
CA ASP A 19 -6.33 16.82 -20.89
C ASP A 19 -7.08 16.28 -19.66
N VAL A 20 -6.30 15.75 -18.72
CA VAL A 20 -6.79 15.14 -17.47
C VAL A 20 -6.14 15.84 -16.29
N TYR A 21 -6.90 16.08 -15.26
CA TYR A 21 -6.38 16.48 -13.95
C TYR A 21 -7.03 15.64 -12.84
N LEU A 22 -6.28 15.42 -11.76
CA LEU A 22 -6.80 14.77 -10.57
C LEU A 22 -7.26 15.83 -9.58
N VAL A 23 -8.48 15.67 -9.06
CA VAL A 23 -9.00 16.54 -7.99
C VAL A 23 -8.34 16.14 -6.69
N GLU A 24 -7.67 17.10 -6.07
CA GLU A 24 -7.00 16.87 -4.78
C GLU A 24 -8.00 16.96 -3.62
N LEU A 25 -7.70 16.24 -2.56
CA LEU A 25 -8.30 16.40 -1.25
C LEU A 25 -7.40 17.31 -0.41
N ASP A 26 -7.99 18.24 0.31
CA ASP A 26 -7.28 19.03 1.31
C ASP A 26 -7.08 18.24 2.61
N ASP A 27 -6.18 18.74 3.47
CA ASP A 27 -5.82 18.05 4.70
C ASP A 27 -7.02 17.88 5.65
N GLU A 28 -7.93 18.85 5.71
CA GLU A 28 -9.13 18.76 6.55
C GLU A 28 -10.04 17.58 6.17
N HIS A 29 -10.24 17.36 4.87
CA HIS A 29 -11.06 16.23 4.39
C HIS A 29 -10.33 14.90 4.55
N ILE A 30 -9.00 14.87 4.37
CA ILE A 30 -8.19 13.69 4.60
C ILE A 30 -8.26 13.27 6.08
N GLU A 31 -8.03 14.19 7.02
CA GLU A 31 -8.12 13.93 8.46
C GLU A 31 -9.49 13.39 8.86
N LYS A 32 -10.58 13.94 8.29
CA LYS A 32 -11.93 13.43 8.53
C LYS A 32 -12.13 12.00 8.02
N LEU A 33 -11.56 11.65 6.87
CA LEU A 33 -11.63 10.30 6.31
C LEU A 33 -10.82 9.31 7.16
N GLU A 34 -9.61 9.67 7.57
CA GLU A 34 -8.76 8.86 8.44
C GLU A 34 -9.40 8.65 9.82
N ALA A 35 -10.03 9.69 10.38
CA ALA A 35 -10.77 9.58 11.62
C ALA A 35 -12.04 8.72 11.50
N ALA A 36 -12.67 8.69 10.33
CA ALA A 36 -13.85 7.87 10.08
C ALA A 36 -13.53 6.39 9.88
N SER A 37 -12.31 6.08 9.41
CA SER A 37 -11.92 4.70 9.14
C SER A 37 -10.40 4.52 9.14
N PRO A 38 -9.88 3.55 9.92
CA PRO A 38 -8.44 3.27 10.00
C PRO A 38 -7.86 2.64 8.73
N TYR A 39 -8.70 2.39 7.73
CA TYR A 39 -8.26 1.83 6.45
C TYR A 39 -7.81 2.89 5.45
N TYR A 40 -8.15 4.16 5.68
CA TYR A 40 -7.67 5.24 4.84
C TYR A 40 -6.32 5.77 5.31
N THR A 41 -5.48 6.12 4.38
CA THR A 41 -4.22 6.80 4.62
C THR A 41 -3.99 7.87 3.56
N LYS A 42 -3.37 8.98 3.95
CA LYS A 42 -2.98 10.03 3.01
C LYS A 42 -2.00 9.46 1.99
N TYR A 43 -2.24 9.75 0.72
CA TYR A 43 -1.40 9.30 -0.37
C TYR A 43 -1.20 10.40 -1.40
N VAL A 44 0.01 10.48 -1.94
CA VAL A 44 0.34 11.42 -3.01
C VAL A 44 0.59 10.64 -4.30
N ILE A 45 -0.23 10.88 -5.31
CA ILE A 45 -0.03 10.35 -6.65
C ILE A 45 1.01 11.24 -7.34
N PRO A 46 2.21 10.72 -7.70
CA PRO A 46 3.21 11.50 -8.38
C PRO A 46 2.69 11.96 -9.75
N LYS A 47 3.01 13.20 -10.13
CA LYS A 47 2.65 13.74 -11.44
C LYS A 47 3.08 12.86 -12.60
N ASP A 48 4.24 12.22 -12.45
CA ASP A 48 4.82 11.37 -13.50
C ASP A 48 4.02 10.09 -13.76
N ALA A 49 3.16 9.67 -12.79
CA ALA A 49 2.29 8.50 -12.97
C ALA A 49 1.34 8.64 -14.16
N TYR A 50 0.94 9.85 -14.47
CA TYR A 50 -0.03 10.15 -15.55
C TYR A 50 0.39 11.33 -16.44
N GLY A 51 1.61 11.84 -16.30
CA GLY A 51 2.07 13.02 -17.06
C GLY A 51 1.35 14.32 -16.68
N LEU A 52 1.01 14.48 -15.40
CA LEU A 52 0.31 15.66 -14.88
C LEU A 52 1.28 16.83 -14.65
N GLU A 53 0.74 18.04 -14.49
CA GLU A 53 1.54 19.23 -14.19
C GLU A 53 2.09 19.23 -12.75
N LYS A 54 1.34 18.63 -11.81
CA LYS A 54 1.69 18.53 -10.39
C LYS A 54 1.25 17.22 -9.78
N ASP A 55 1.83 16.89 -8.63
CA ASP A 55 1.38 15.77 -7.81
C ASP A 55 -0.06 15.99 -7.33
N ALA A 56 -0.77 14.92 -7.03
CA ALA A 56 -2.16 15.00 -6.56
C ALA A 56 -2.32 14.27 -5.21
N THR A 57 -2.76 15.01 -4.20
CA THR A 57 -3.00 14.47 -2.86
C THR A 57 -4.41 13.87 -2.77
N THR A 58 -4.49 12.66 -2.24
CA THR A 58 -5.73 11.90 -2.07
C THR A 58 -5.63 10.98 -0.84
N VAL A 59 -6.59 10.08 -0.67
CA VAL A 59 -6.51 8.95 0.26
C VAL A 59 -6.38 7.64 -0.51
N ALA A 60 -5.72 6.68 0.10
CA ALA A 60 -5.58 5.31 -0.37
C ALA A 60 -6.04 4.32 0.68
N VAL A 61 -6.26 3.08 0.26
CA VAL A 61 -6.42 1.92 1.13
C VAL A 61 -5.29 0.94 0.86
N SER A 62 -4.78 0.34 1.92
CA SER A 62 -3.70 -0.64 1.81
C SER A 62 -4.19 -1.95 1.21
N ALA A 63 -3.39 -2.55 0.33
CA ALA A 63 -3.58 -3.93 -0.06
C ALA A 63 -3.01 -4.86 1.02
N VAL A 64 -3.80 -5.82 1.46
CA VAL A 64 -3.44 -6.75 2.54
C VAL A 64 -3.58 -8.18 2.04
N VAL A 65 -2.55 -9.00 2.27
CA VAL A 65 -2.62 -10.45 2.08
C VAL A 65 -3.09 -11.08 3.39
N ILE A 66 -4.18 -11.80 3.37
CA ILE A 66 -4.72 -12.50 4.54
C ILE A 66 -4.39 -13.98 4.48
N ALA A 67 -4.08 -14.56 5.63
CA ALA A 67 -3.86 -15.99 5.82
C ALA A 67 -4.81 -16.52 6.90
N GLN A 68 -5.15 -17.80 6.85
CA GLN A 68 -5.86 -18.46 7.92
C GLN A 68 -4.94 -18.65 9.12
N ASP A 69 -5.50 -18.65 10.32
CA ASP A 69 -4.74 -18.74 11.57
C ASP A 69 -4.00 -20.07 11.75
N ASP A 70 -4.48 -21.14 11.11
CA ASP A 70 -3.94 -22.49 11.18
C ASP A 70 -2.88 -22.81 10.12
N VAL A 71 -2.51 -21.82 9.30
CA VAL A 71 -1.36 -21.98 8.40
C VAL A 71 -0.08 -22.04 9.22
N ASP A 72 0.84 -22.92 8.82
CA ASP A 72 2.11 -23.09 9.54
C ASP A 72 2.91 -21.78 9.63
N GLU A 73 3.47 -21.50 10.81
CA GLU A 73 4.23 -20.28 11.07
C GLU A 73 5.40 -20.11 10.11
N ASN A 74 6.11 -21.22 9.79
CA ASN A 74 7.27 -21.15 8.90
C ASN A 74 6.85 -20.89 7.45
N ASP A 75 5.67 -21.36 7.03
CA ASP A 75 5.18 -21.10 5.68
C ASP A 75 4.89 -19.61 5.49
N ILE A 76 4.22 -18.98 6.46
CA ILE A 76 3.97 -17.54 6.41
C ILE A 76 5.26 -16.73 6.59
N TYR A 77 6.17 -17.15 7.48
CA TYR A 77 7.48 -16.54 7.59
C TYR A 77 8.23 -16.56 6.26
N ASN A 78 8.33 -17.74 5.63
CA ASN A 78 9.01 -17.91 4.35
C ASN A 78 8.36 -17.11 3.21
N PHE A 79 7.02 -17.01 3.21
CA PHE A 79 6.30 -16.19 2.24
C PHE A 79 6.67 -14.71 2.38
N VAL A 80 6.63 -14.17 3.59
CA VAL A 80 6.97 -12.76 3.85
C VAL A 80 8.45 -12.49 3.56
N ALA A 81 9.35 -13.36 4.05
CA ALA A 81 10.78 -13.27 3.78
C ALA A 81 11.07 -13.33 2.26
N GLY A 82 10.42 -14.25 1.55
CA GLY A 82 10.57 -14.39 0.10
C GLY A 82 10.22 -13.12 -0.67
N ILE A 83 9.24 -12.35 -0.20
CA ILE A 83 8.88 -11.06 -0.82
C ILE A 83 9.96 -10.02 -0.51
N TYR A 84 10.21 -9.75 0.77
CA TYR A 84 11.03 -8.61 1.18
C TYR A 84 12.54 -8.84 0.97
N ASP A 85 13.05 -10.05 1.17
CA ASP A 85 14.47 -10.35 0.94
C ASP A 85 14.80 -10.45 -0.57
N SER A 86 13.78 -10.58 -1.43
CA SER A 86 13.94 -10.66 -2.89
C SER A 86 13.37 -9.45 -3.65
N ILE A 87 13.04 -8.38 -2.95
CA ILE A 87 12.34 -7.21 -3.52
C ILE A 87 13.04 -6.62 -4.74
N ASP A 88 14.37 -6.58 -4.72
CA ASP A 88 15.18 -6.04 -5.82
C ASP A 88 15.07 -6.87 -7.10
N THR A 89 14.74 -8.15 -6.97
CA THR A 89 14.60 -9.08 -8.10
C THR A 89 13.20 -9.09 -8.71
N LEU A 90 12.23 -8.47 -8.05
CA LEU A 90 10.85 -8.38 -8.57
C LEU A 90 10.83 -7.51 -9.83
N GLY A 91 10.28 -8.07 -10.91
CA GLY A 91 10.21 -7.41 -12.23
C GLY A 91 9.04 -6.42 -12.39
N HIS A 92 8.34 -6.06 -11.33
CA HIS A 92 7.15 -5.21 -11.38
C HIS A 92 7.38 -3.87 -10.68
N ASP A 93 6.94 -2.76 -11.27
CA ASP A 93 7.17 -1.40 -10.75
C ASP A 93 6.59 -1.20 -9.34
N LYS A 94 5.52 -1.92 -8.99
CA LYS A 94 4.90 -1.89 -7.65
C LYS A 94 5.82 -2.39 -6.52
N LYS A 95 6.95 -3.01 -6.84
CA LYS A 95 7.97 -3.34 -5.82
C LYS A 95 8.44 -2.13 -5.03
N ASN A 96 8.45 -0.96 -5.65
CA ASN A 96 8.86 0.30 -5.01
C ASN A 96 7.87 0.79 -3.94
N GLU A 97 6.69 0.20 -3.87
CA GLU A 97 5.67 0.46 -2.84
C GLU A 97 5.70 -0.59 -1.70
N LEU A 98 6.55 -1.63 -1.83
CA LEU A 98 6.73 -2.65 -0.80
C LEU A 98 7.72 -2.16 0.24
N ASP A 99 7.24 -1.34 1.16
CA ASP A 99 8.01 -0.77 2.26
C ASP A 99 7.70 -1.50 3.58
N LEU A 100 8.74 -1.87 4.32
CA LEU A 100 8.59 -2.63 5.57
C LEU A 100 7.97 -1.82 6.70
N ASP A 101 8.34 -0.55 6.82
CA ASP A 101 7.80 0.34 7.86
C ASP A 101 6.33 0.60 7.59
N PHE A 102 5.98 0.86 6.32
CA PHE A 102 4.59 0.99 5.90
C PHE A 102 3.81 -0.31 6.17
N ALA A 103 4.36 -1.46 5.78
CA ALA A 103 3.70 -2.74 6.02
C ALA A 103 3.45 -2.99 7.51
N ALA A 104 4.40 -2.66 8.38
CA ALA A 104 4.25 -2.79 9.84
C ALA A 104 3.25 -1.79 10.45
N SER A 105 2.94 -0.71 9.77
CA SER A 105 1.97 0.31 10.22
C SER A 105 0.50 -0.09 10.03
N VAL A 106 0.22 -1.10 9.24
CA VAL A 106 -1.15 -1.58 8.96
C VAL A 106 -1.66 -2.40 10.15
N THR A 107 -2.37 -1.77 11.07
CA THR A 107 -2.83 -2.39 12.33
C THR A 107 -4.31 -2.80 12.33
N ALA A 108 -4.99 -2.63 11.21
CA ALA A 108 -6.42 -2.93 11.10
C ALA A 108 -6.76 -4.43 11.20
N VAL A 109 -5.79 -5.29 10.94
CA VAL A 109 -5.90 -6.75 11.07
C VAL A 109 -4.67 -7.25 11.84
N PRO A 110 -4.81 -8.16 12.82
CA PRO A 110 -3.65 -8.74 13.51
C PRO A 110 -2.78 -9.54 12.54
N TYR A 111 -1.47 -9.46 12.74
CA TYR A 111 -0.51 -10.20 11.93
C TYR A 111 -0.48 -11.67 12.34
N HIS A 112 -0.32 -12.54 11.35
CA HIS A 112 -0.01 -13.94 11.59
C HIS A 112 1.36 -14.09 12.29
N ALA A 113 1.52 -15.08 13.18
CA ALA A 113 2.73 -15.28 13.96
C ALA A 113 4.00 -15.36 13.11
N GLY A 114 3.94 -16.04 11.96
CA GLY A 114 5.06 -16.12 11.02
C GLY A 114 5.45 -14.77 10.42
N ALA A 115 4.48 -13.93 10.08
CA ALA A 115 4.75 -12.58 9.62
C ALA A 115 5.36 -11.72 10.73
N ALA A 116 4.79 -11.76 11.93
CA ALA A 116 5.29 -11.01 13.08
C ALA A 116 6.73 -11.38 13.43
N LYS A 117 7.09 -12.65 13.32
CA LYS A 117 8.46 -13.14 13.53
C LYS A 117 9.44 -12.48 12.53
N TYR A 118 9.10 -12.46 11.25
CA TYR A 118 9.93 -11.79 10.25
C TYR A 118 10.08 -10.29 10.53
N PHE A 119 8.98 -9.58 10.83
CA PHE A 119 9.05 -8.16 11.17
C PHE A 119 9.91 -7.91 12.42
N ALA A 120 9.81 -8.77 13.45
CA ALA A 120 10.63 -8.66 14.65
C ALA A 120 12.13 -8.81 14.35
N GLU A 121 12.53 -9.70 13.45
CA GLU A 121 13.93 -9.84 13.01
C GLU A 121 14.45 -8.59 12.28
N LYS A 122 13.56 -7.81 11.66
CA LYS A 122 13.89 -6.52 11.04
C LYS A 122 13.77 -5.34 12.03
N GLY A 123 13.51 -5.61 13.33
CA GLY A 123 13.40 -4.59 14.37
C GLY A 123 12.04 -3.92 14.48
N LEU A 124 11.02 -4.45 13.81
CA LEU A 124 9.66 -3.92 13.78
C LEU A 124 8.73 -4.76 14.66
N THR A 125 7.87 -4.11 15.45
CA THR A 125 6.88 -4.79 16.29
C THR A 125 5.49 -4.59 15.71
N VAL A 126 4.78 -5.69 15.47
CA VAL A 126 3.42 -5.68 14.91
C VAL A 126 2.44 -6.40 15.84
N PRO A 127 1.14 -6.02 15.87
CA PRO A 127 0.15 -6.66 16.70
C PRO A 127 -0.18 -8.07 16.18
N THR A 128 -0.12 -9.05 17.06
CA THR A 128 -0.61 -10.43 16.82
C THR A 128 -1.89 -10.69 17.58
N LYS A 129 -2.57 -11.79 17.26
CA LYS A 129 -3.68 -12.31 18.10
C LYS A 129 -3.21 -12.67 19.49
#